data_6b690a7f64036a62e5c368fab8867e1c
#
_entry.id   6b690a7f64036a62e5c368fab8867e1c
#
_cell.length_a   1.000
_cell.length_b   1.000
_cell.length_c   1.000
_cell.angle_alpha   90.00
_cell.angle_beta   90.00
_cell.angle_gamma   90.00
#
_symmetry.space_group_name_H-M   'P 1'
#
loop_
_entity.id
_entity.type
_entity.pdbx_description
1 polymer ?
#
loop_
_entity_poly.entity_id
_entity_poly.type
_entity_poly.pdbx_seq_one_letter_code
_entity_poly.pdbx_strand_id
1 'polypeptide(L)'
;YRLVSPKINVATLENPVLKIWVNNPDGLSEIHIQASVDLGTNWTTLLEINSADNNIWKCHAIDLSNYRNADFLQIGILGATEDWGAESVMIDNLRIFDQLANDLVLNGFTGPESVIGAKPADYSVKIYNDGTNEATDYKVCIYSGDKLIAEQNGKPIRSDAYETFD
;
A
#
# COMPACT_ATOMS: atom_id res chain seq x y z
N TYR A 1 -22.83 -7.83 0.12
CA TYR A 1 -22.87 -6.55 0.83
C TYR A 1 -21.78 -5.63 0.29
N ARG A 2 -22.05 -4.30 0.31
CA ARG A 2 -21.08 -3.27 -0.11
C ARG A 2 -20.77 -2.34 1.05
N LEU A 3 -19.47 -2.16 1.34
CA LEU A 3 -18.99 -1.07 2.18
C LEU A 3 -18.82 0.16 1.28
N VAL A 4 -19.23 1.33 1.74
CA VAL A 4 -19.18 2.57 0.96
C VAL A 4 -18.45 3.65 1.74
N SER A 5 -17.46 4.29 1.11
CA SER A 5 -16.74 5.42 1.70
C SER A 5 -17.62 6.67 1.81
N PRO A 6 -17.25 7.66 2.64
CA PRO A 6 -17.71 9.03 2.47
C PRO A 6 -17.39 9.56 1.07
N LYS A 7 -17.93 10.73 0.74
CA LYS A 7 -17.53 11.47 -0.48
C LYS A 7 -16.07 11.90 -0.36
N ILE A 8 -15.33 11.68 -1.43
CA ILE A 8 -13.91 11.99 -1.54
C ILE A 8 -13.75 12.95 -2.72
N ASN A 9 -12.89 13.95 -2.58
CA ASN A 9 -12.51 14.83 -3.68
C ASN A 9 -11.05 14.55 -4.06
N VAL A 10 -10.84 14.16 -5.31
CA VAL A 10 -9.50 13.87 -5.88
C VAL A 10 -9.06 14.93 -6.90
N ALA A 11 -9.83 15.99 -7.10
CA ALA A 11 -9.56 17.02 -8.11
C ALA A 11 -8.24 17.78 -7.90
N THR A 12 -7.78 17.88 -6.66
CA THR A 12 -6.52 18.58 -6.30
C THR A 12 -5.28 17.70 -6.38
N LEU A 13 -5.44 16.38 -6.57
CA LEU A 13 -4.33 15.45 -6.69
C LEU A 13 -3.84 15.41 -8.15
N GLU A 14 -2.53 15.39 -8.36
CA GLU A 14 -1.94 15.29 -9.71
C GLU A 14 -2.00 13.86 -10.23
N ASN A 15 -1.66 12.91 -9.38
CA ASN A 15 -1.63 11.46 -9.67
C ASN A 15 -2.43 10.69 -8.61
N PRO A 16 -3.76 10.85 -8.56
CA PRO A 16 -4.58 10.22 -7.54
C PRO A 16 -4.57 8.70 -7.68
N VAL A 17 -4.12 8.01 -6.66
CA VAL A 17 -4.08 6.55 -6.59
C VAL A 17 -4.82 6.07 -5.34
N LEU A 18 -5.61 5.02 -5.50
CA LEU A 18 -6.10 4.21 -4.39
C LEU A 18 -5.18 3.00 -4.23
N LYS A 19 -4.59 2.82 -3.05
CA LYS A 19 -3.93 1.57 -2.66
C LYS A 19 -4.72 0.87 -1.57
N ILE A 20 -4.80 -0.45 -1.71
CA ILE A 20 -5.50 -1.34 -0.79
C ILE A 20 -4.73 -2.64 -0.66
N TRP A 21 -4.55 -3.11 0.57
CA TRP A 21 -3.99 -4.42 0.82
C TRP A 21 -5.12 -5.42 1.03
N VAL A 22 -5.04 -6.54 0.32
CA VAL A 22 -6.03 -7.60 0.38
C VAL A 22 -5.33 -8.93 0.61
N ASN A 23 -5.95 -9.77 1.42
CA ASN A 23 -5.61 -11.17 1.55
C ASN A 23 -6.89 -11.99 1.32
N ASN A 24 -6.92 -12.75 0.24
CA ASN A 24 -7.99 -13.68 -0.14
C ASN A 24 -7.43 -15.10 -0.09
N PRO A 25 -7.50 -15.78 1.08
CA PRO A 25 -6.72 -16.99 1.34
C PRO A 25 -6.97 -18.12 0.35
N ASP A 26 -8.23 -18.41 0.06
CA ASP A 26 -8.67 -19.56 -0.74
C ASP A 26 -9.16 -19.17 -2.15
N GLY A 27 -9.41 -17.90 -2.41
CA GLY A 27 -9.93 -17.40 -3.67
C GLY A 27 -11.39 -17.76 -3.95
N LEU A 28 -12.12 -18.29 -2.96
CA LEU A 28 -13.55 -18.64 -3.10
C LEU A 28 -14.47 -17.43 -2.90
N SER A 29 -13.92 -16.35 -2.38
CA SER A 29 -14.61 -15.07 -2.25
C SER A 29 -14.14 -14.09 -3.32
N GLU A 30 -15.08 -13.33 -3.88
CA GLU A 30 -14.80 -12.26 -4.81
C GLU A 30 -14.86 -10.91 -4.10
N ILE A 31 -13.92 -10.02 -4.42
CA ILE A 31 -13.93 -8.62 -3.99
C ILE A 31 -13.90 -7.75 -5.21
N HIS A 32 -14.85 -6.81 -5.29
CA HIS A 32 -14.87 -5.77 -6.31
C HIS A 32 -14.62 -4.41 -5.65
N ILE A 33 -13.56 -3.75 -6.04
CA ILE A 33 -13.32 -2.34 -5.72
C ILE A 33 -14.02 -1.52 -6.79
N GLN A 34 -14.93 -0.66 -6.37
CA GLN A 34 -15.84 0.05 -7.26
C GLN A 34 -15.81 1.55 -6.99
N ALA A 35 -16.15 2.34 -7.99
CA ALA A 35 -16.30 3.78 -7.91
C ALA A 35 -17.71 4.22 -8.27
N SER A 36 -18.21 5.25 -7.58
CA SER A 36 -19.44 5.95 -7.91
C SER A 36 -19.24 7.46 -7.82
N VAL A 37 -19.85 8.20 -8.75
CA VAL A 37 -19.88 9.68 -8.78
C VAL A 37 -21.30 10.24 -8.66
N ASP A 38 -22.27 9.37 -8.40
CA ASP A 38 -23.70 9.67 -8.38
C ASP A 38 -24.43 9.15 -7.12
N LEU A 39 -23.74 9.18 -5.99
CA LEU A 39 -24.26 8.76 -4.68
C LEU A 39 -24.64 7.26 -4.63
N GLY A 40 -23.91 6.42 -5.37
CA GLY A 40 -24.12 4.98 -5.36
C GLY A 40 -25.29 4.51 -6.23
N THR A 41 -25.82 5.38 -7.10
CA THR A 41 -26.85 4.99 -8.07
C THR A 41 -26.25 4.05 -9.12
N ASN A 42 -25.05 4.37 -9.60
CA ASN A 42 -24.28 3.54 -10.50
C ASN A 42 -22.87 3.29 -9.94
N TRP A 43 -22.35 2.09 -10.19
CA TRP A 43 -21.03 1.67 -9.76
C TRP A 43 -20.23 1.14 -10.94
N THR A 44 -19.00 1.64 -11.08
CA THR A 44 -18.01 1.14 -12.03
C THR A 44 -17.01 0.27 -11.30
N THR A 45 -16.82 -0.97 -11.71
CA THR A 45 -15.76 -1.83 -11.13
C THR A 45 -14.40 -1.37 -11.62
N LEU A 46 -13.52 -1.06 -10.68
CA LEU A 46 -12.14 -0.62 -10.91
C LEU A 46 -11.17 -1.79 -10.85
N LEU A 47 -11.43 -2.74 -9.95
CA LEU A 47 -10.61 -3.92 -9.72
C LEU A 47 -11.51 -5.06 -9.25
N GLU A 48 -11.24 -6.25 -9.74
CA GLU A 48 -11.85 -7.50 -9.33
C GLU A 48 -10.76 -8.44 -8.82
N ILE A 49 -10.96 -9.00 -7.64
CA ILE A 49 -10.04 -9.92 -6.96
C ILE A 49 -10.81 -11.21 -6.71
N ASN A 50 -10.47 -12.25 -7.47
CA ASN A 50 -11.14 -13.56 -7.47
C ASN A 50 -10.17 -14.74 -7.46
N SER A 51 -8.95 -14.53 -6.98
CA SER A 51 -7.91 -15.55 -6.95
C SER A 51 -7.31 -15.69 -5.56
N ALA A 52 -6.91 -16.92 -5.23
CA ALA A 52 -6.25 -17.20 -3.96
C ALA A 52 -4.91 -16.45 -3.81
N ASP A 53 -4.69 -15.92 -2.62
CA ASP A 53 -3.44 -15.27 -2.22
C ASP A 53 -2.57 -16.18 -1.35
N ASN A 54 -3.04 -17.38 -1.01
CA ASN A 54 -2.35 -18.33 -0.13
C ASN A 54 -1.89 -17.70 1.19
N ASN A 55 -2.74 -16.90 1.81
CA ASN A 55 -2.46 -16.13 3.03
C ASN A 55 -1.34 -15.08 2.90
N ILE A 56 -1.05 -14.62 1.69
CA ILE A 56 -0.09 -13.55 1.44
C ILE A 56 -0.84 -12.25 1.15
N TRP A 57 -0.54 -11.20 1.90
CA TRP A 57 -1.05 -9.88 1.64
C TRP A 57 -0.52 -9.33 0.33
N LYS A 58 -1.43 -8.89 -0.56
CA LYS A 58 -1.11 -8.23 -1.82
C LYS A 58 -1.58 -6.78 -1.82
N CYS A 59 -0.70 -5.87 -2.24
CA CYS A 59 -1.04 -4.49 -2.49
C CYS A 59 -1.62 -4.35 -3.91
N HIS A 60 -2.76 -3.69 -4.01
CA HIS A 60 -3.36 -3.33 -5.28
C HIS A 60 -3.39 -1.81 -5.40
N ALA A 61 -2.86 -1.28 -6.51
CA ALA A 61 -2.87 0.14 -6.84
C ALA A 61 -3.84 0.38 -7.99
N ILE A 62 -4.71 1.39 -7.84
CA ILE A 62 -5.76 1.74 -8.79
C ILE A 62 -5.62 3.21 -9.13
N ASP A 63 -5.41 3.54 -10.40
CA ASP A 63 -5.39 4.91 -10.90
C ASP A 63 -6.79 5.53 -10.84
N LEU A 64 -6.92 6.67 -10.20
CA LEU A 64 -8.16 7.45 -10.09
C LEU A 64 -8.17 8.72 -10.94
N SER A 65 -7.21 8.90 -11.86
CA SER A 65 -7.07 10.10 -12.70
C SER A 65 -8.34 10.43 -13.49
N ASN A 66 -9.10 9.44 -13.91
CA ASN A 66 -10.37 9.60 -14.63
C ASN A 66 -11.46 10.28 -13.79
N TYR A 67 -11.30 10.34 -12.45
CA TYR A 67 -12.28 10.92 -11.53
C TYR A 67 -11.92 12.33 -11.07
N ARG A 68 -10.82 12.92 -11.56
CA ARG A 68 -10.37 14.27 -11.18
C ARG A 68 -11.38 15.37 -11.53
N ASN A 69 -12.20 15.17 -12.55
CA ASN A 69 -13.23 16.13 -12.99
C ASN A 69 -14.61 15.89 -12.36
N ALA A 70 -14.72 14.90 -11.49
CA ALA A 70 -15.97 14.64 -10.77
C ALA A 70 -16.07 15.54 -9.53
N ASP A 71 -17.28 15.99 -9.21
CA ASP A 71 -17.52 16.79 -7.99
C ASP A 71 -17.16 16.02 -6.73
N PHE A 72 -17.34 14.72 -6.74
CA PHE A 72 -16.94 13.79 -5.70
C PHE A 72 -16.81 12.37 -6.25
N LEU A 73 -16.12 11.53 -5.50
CA LEU A 73 -15.96 10.10 -5.71
C LEU A 73 -16.37 9.36 -4.43
N GLN A 74 -17.04 8.23 -4.56
CA GLN A 74 -17.21 7.25 -3.50
C GLN A 74 -16.59 5.94 -3.93
N ILE A 75 -15.86 5.31 -3.00
CA ILE A 75 -15.31 3.96 -3.20
C ILE A 75 -16.24 2.96 -2.54
N GLY A 76 -16.60 1.94 -3.30
CA GLY A 76 -17.38 0.80 -2.84
C GLY A 76 -16.50 -0.45 -2.80
N ILE A 77 -16.58 -1.21 -1.72
CA ILE A 77 -15.99 -2.54 -1.63
C ILE A 77 -17.15 -3.52 -1.55
N LEU A 78 -17.37 -4.25 -2.63
CA LEU A 78 -18.39 -5.27 -2.75
C LEU A 78 -17.73 -6.63 -2.55
N GLY A 79 -18.16 -7.35 -1.51
CA GLY A 79 -17.77 -8.74 -1.29
C GLY A 79 -18.91 -9.68 -1.68
N ALA A 80 -18.58 -10.75 -2.38
CA ALA A 80 -19.46 -11.85 -2.71
C ALA A 80 -18.76 -13.18 -2.43
N THR A 81 -19.52 -14.15 -1.91
CA THR A 81 -19.10 -15.53 -1.81
C THR A 81 -20.29 -16.42 -2.11
N GLU A 82 -20.08 -17.45 -2.88
CA GLU A 82 -21.09 -18.48 -3.18
C GLU A 82 -20.84 -19.76 -2.38
N ASP A 83 -19.69 -19.87 -1.70
CA ASP A 83 -19.30 -21.06 -0.96
C ASP A 83 -19.39 -20.83 0.56
N TRP A 84 -20.11 -21.73 1.23
CA TRP A 84 -20.23 -21.73 2.71
C TRP A 84 -18.93 -22.12 3.43
N GLY A 85 -17.97 -22.69 2.70
CA GLY A 85 -16.67 -23.08 3.20
C GLY A 85 -15.58 -22.02 2.97
N ALA A 86 -15.91 -20.90 2.31
CA ALA A 86 -14.93 -19.85 1.99
C ALA A 86 -14.32 -19.21 3.23
N GLU A 87 -13.02 -19.01 3.23
CA GLU A 87 -12.31 -18.27 4.27
C GLU A 87 -12.64 -16.78 4.17
N SER A 88 -12.51 -16.08 5.30
CA SER A 88 -12.75 -14.63 5.34
C SER A 88 -11.68 -13.88 4.58
N VAL A 89 -12.10 -13.00 3.67
CA VAL A 89 -11.20 -12.06 3.04
C VAL A 89 -10.87 -10.93 4.01
N MET A 90 -9.61 -10.60 4.07
CA MET A 90 -9.08 -9.51 4.91
C MET A 90 -8.66 -8.33 4.05
N ILE A 91 -8.98 -7.14 4.53
CA ILE A 91 -8.64 -5.88 3.87
C ILE A 91 -7.93 -4.99 4.88
N ASP A 92 -6.85 -4.35 4.47
CA ASP A 92 -6.09 -3.42 5.30
C ASP A 92 -5.55 -2.25 4.48
N ASN A 93 -5.19 -1.18 5.19
CA ASN A 93 -4.45 -0.02 4.68
C ASN A 93 -5.01 0.57 3.37
N LEU A 94 -6.36 0.75 3.30
CA LEU A 94 -6.97 1.48 2.20
C LEU A 94 -6.65 2.97 2.32
N ARG A 95 -6.03 3.53 1.29
CA ARG A 95 -5.68 4.96 1.24
C ARG A 95 -5.84 5.51 -0.17
N ILE A 96 -6.19 6.80 -0.26
CA ILE A 96 -6.19 7.57 -1.50
C ILE A 96 -5.24 8.74 -1.30
N PHE A 97 -4.30 8.91 -2.21
CA PHE A 97 -3.24 9.92 -2.09
C PHE A 97 -2.71 10.30 -3.47
N ASP A 98 -1.87 11.33 -3.50
CA ASP A 98 -1.14 11.76 -4.70
C ASP A 98 0.16 10.96 -4.78
N GLN A 99 0.25 10.02 -5.74
CA GLN A 99 1.44 9.18 -5.87
C GLN A 99 2.58 9.97 -6.49
N LEU A 100 3.68 10.11 -5.76
CA LEU A 100 4.88 10.79 -6.22
C LEU A 100 5.72 9.90 -7.14
N ALA A 101 6.53 10.51 -7.98
CA ALA A 101 7.47 9.78 -8.83
C ALA A 101 8.54 9.06 -8.00
N ASN A 102 9.06 9.70 -6.96
CA ASN A 102 10.08 9.17 -6.07
C ASN A 102 9.59 9.30 -4.63
N ASP A 103 9.31 8.18 -4.00
CA ASP A 103 8.81 8.13 -2.61
C ASP A 103 9.31 6.87 -1.91
N LEU A 104 10.28 7.03 -1.00
CA LEU A 104 10.80 5.94 -0.18
C LEU A 104 10.28 6.08 1.25
N VAL A 105 9.69 5.00 1.74
CA VAL A 105 9.07 4.93 3.06
C VAL A 105 9.82 3.95 3.94
N LEU A 106 10.16 4.37 5.17
CA LEU A 106 10.65 3.46 6.20
C LEU A 106 9.50 2.53 6.63
N ASN A 107 9.57 1.29 6.23
CA ASN A 107 8.51 0.29 6.49
C ASN A 107 8.78 -0.56 7.74
N GLY A 108 10.02 -0.62 8.20
CA GLY A 108 10.40 -1.33 9.41
C GLY A 108 11.80 -1.00 9.88
N PHE A 109 11.97 -0.99 11.19
CA PHE A 109 13.27 -0.85 11.85
C PHE A 109 13.29 -1.80 13.05
N THR A 110 14.28 -2.68 13.10
CA THR A 110 14.48 -3.59 14.21
C THR A 110 15.94 -3.55 14.66
N GLY A 111 16.17 -3.76 15.94
CA GLY A 111 17.47 -3.76 16.56
C GLY A 111 17.36 -3.66 18.07
N PRO A 112 18.46 -3.68 18.83
CA PRO A 112 18.42 -3.52 20.26
C PRO A 112 18.00 -2.10 20.65
N GLU A 113 17.12 -1.95 21.63
CA GLU A 113 16.69 -0.65 22.18
C GLU A 113 17.83 0.12 22.86
N SER A 114 18.84 -0.60 23.34
CA SER A 114 20.03 -0.01 23.96
C SER A 114 21.27 -0.88 23.71
N VAL A 115 22.41 -0.23 23.52
CA VAL A 115 23.71 -0.90 23.36
C VAL A 115 24.61 -0.54 24.52
N ILE A 116 25.14 -1.54 25.22
CA ILE A 116 26.06 -1.36 26.34
C ILE A 116 27.49 -1.35 25.82
N GLY A 117 28.16 -0.20 25.94
CA GLY A 117 29.57 -0.04 25.54
C GLY A 117 29.78 -0.05 24.01
N ALA A 118 31.03 -0.29 23.62
CA ALA A 118 31.43 -0.32 22.21
C ALA A 118 31.23 -1.72 21.56
N LYS A 119 30.14 -2.41 21.91
CA LYS A 119 29.84 -3.71 21.28
C LYS A 119 29.15 -3.49 19.94
N PRO A 120 29.43 -4.30 18.91
CA PRO A 120 28.63 -4.33 17.69
C PRO A 120 27.17 -4.62 18.02
N ALA A 121 26.26 -4.00 17.27
CA ALA A 121 24.84 -4.23 17.37
C ALA A 121 24.27 -4.37 15.94
N ASP A 122 23.43 -5.36 15.74
CA ASP A 122 22.81 -5.63 14.47
C ASP A 122 21.48 -4.87 14.41
N TYR A 123 21.29 -4.14 13.32
CA TYR A 123 20.06 -3.41 12.99
C TYR A 123 19.55 -3.85 11.63
N SER A 124 18.25 -4.01 11.51
CA SER A 124 17.61 -4.28 10.22
C SER A 124 16.65 -3.16 9.87
N VAL A 125 16.76 -2.67 8.65
CA VAL A 125 15.95 -1.56 8.11
C VAL A 125 15.22 -2.06 6.88
N LYS A 126 13.89 -1.92 6.85
CA LYS A 126 13.06 -2.26 5.71
C LYS A 126 12.54 -0.99 5.05
N ILE A 127 12.90 -0.78 3.79
CA ILE A 127 12.48 0.36 2.96
C ILE A 127 11.49 -0.14 1.91
N TYR A 128 10.38 0.58 1.76
CA TYR A 128 9.36 0.36 0.73
C TYR A 128 9.39 1.52 -0.27
N ASN A 129 9.30 1.23 -1.56
CA ASN A 129 9.17 2.24 -2.60
C ASN A 129 7.69 2.44 -2.93
N ASP A 130 7.11 3.55 -2.42
CA ASP A 130 5.72 3.96 -2.68
C ASP A 130 5.60 4.85 -3.94
N GLY A 131 6.75 5.23 -4.53
CA GLY A 131 6.84 6.00 -5.77
C GLY A 131 6.56 5.17 -7.03
N THR A 132 6.38 5.87 -8.16
CA THR A 132 6.19 5.21 -9.47
C THR A 132 7.52 4.83 -10.13
N ASN A 133 8.61 5.52 -9.80
CA ASN A 133 9.94 5.24 -10.34
C ASN A 133 10.67 4.18 -9.51
N GLU A 134 11.54 3.40 -10.18
CA GLU A 134 12.51 2.59 -9.47
C GLU A 134 13.50 3.49 -8.70
N ALA A 135 13.68 3.23 -7.41
CA ALA A 135 14.63 3.96 -6.58
C ALA A 135 16.02 3.32 -6.70
N THR A 136 17.00 4.07 -7.20
CA THR A 136 18.37 3.56 -7.44
C THR A 136 19.46 4.37 -6.78
N ASP A 137 19.20 5.66 -6.48
CA ASP A 137 20.21 6.60 -5.95
C ASP A 137 19.74 7.12 -4.59
N TYR A 138 20.00 6.35 -3.54
CA TYR A 138 19.68 6.69 -2.15
C TYR A 138 20.65 6.00 -1.18
N LYS A 139 20.64 6.44 0.07
CA LYS A 139 21.41 5.85 1.17
C LYS A 139 20.52 5.59 2.35
N VAL A 140 20.82 4.52 3.05
CA VAL A 140 20.24 4.18 4.35
C VAL A 140 21.25 4.57 5.42
N CYS A 141 20.83 5.43 6.35
CA CYS A 141 21.69 5.95 7.41
C CYS A 141 21.02 5.72 8.77
N ILE A 142 21.82 5.30 9.74
CA ILE A 142 21.39 5.14 11.14
C ILE A 142 22.12 6.22 11.97
N TYR A 143 21.34 6.96 12.74
CA TYR A 143 21.85 8.00 13.64
C TYR A 143 21.52 7.70 15.09
N SER A 144 22.40 8.13 15.99
CA SER A 144 22.15 8.24 17.44
C SER A 144 22.25 9.71 17.82
N GLY A 145 21.10 10.37 18.00
CA GLY A 145 21.04 11.82 18.01
C GLY A 145 21.55 12.37 16.67
N ASP A 146 22.50 13.30 16.69
CA ASP A 146 23.11 13.89 15.49
C ASP A 146 24.33 13.11 14.96
N LYS A 147 24.70 12.03 15.61
CA LYS A 147 25.88 11.25 15.23
C LYS A 147 25.51 10.13 14.27
N LEU A 148 26.11 10.12 13.06
CA LEU A 148 26.02 9.01 12.12
C LEU A 148 26.69 7.76 12.71
N ILE A 149 25.95 6.65 12.80
CA ILE A 149 26.41 5.36 13.34
C ILE A 149 26.75 4.41 12.21
N ALA A 150 25.88 4.33 11.19
CA ALA A 150 26.08 3.47 10.03
C ALA A 150 25.52 4.12 8.76
N GLU A 151 26.10 3.78 7.63
CA GLU A 151 25.65 4.21 6.29
C GLU A 151 25.82 3.04 5.32
N GLN A 152 24.82 2.84 4.48
CA GLN A 152 24.84 1.86 3.40
C GLN A 152 24.21 2.44 2.14
N ASN A 153 24.81 2.18 0.97
CA ASN A 153 24.20 2.56 -0.31
C ASN A 153 22.94 1.72 -0.55
N GLY A 154 21.94 2.37 -1.12
CA GLY A 154 20.70 1.72 -1.52
C GLY A 154 20.91 0.66 -2.59
N LYS A 155 20.05 -0.35 -2.59
CA LYS A 155 19.87 -1.30 -3.67
C LYS A 155 18.65 -0.87 -4.50
N PRO A 156 18.57 -1.19 -5.81
CA PRO A 156 17.40 -0.85 -6.61
C PRO A 156 16.12 -1.42 -6.00
N ILE A 157 15.11 -0.54 -5.77
CA ILE A 157 13.78 -0.95 -5.30
C ILE A 157 12.77 -0.51 -6.36
N ARG A 158 12.11 -1.47 -7.00
CA ARG A 158 11.02 -1.19 -7.95
C ARG A 158 9.82 -0.57 -7.23
N SER A 159 8.96 0.11 -8.00
CA SER A 159 7.66 0.55 -7.48
C SER A 159 6.91 -0.60 -6.81
N ASP A 160 6.27 -0.32 -5.68
CA ASP A 160 5.50 -1.29 -4.88
C ASP A 160 6.30 -2.48 -4.35
N ALA A 161 7.61 -2.36 -4.26
CA ALA A 161 8.51 -3.35 -3.69
C ALA A 161 9.23 -2.83 -2.44
N TYR A 162 9.91 -3.72 -1.74
CA TYR A 162 10.72 -3.36 -0.59
C TYR A 162 12.09 -4.06 -0.63
N GLU A 163 13.04 -3.49 0.10
CA GLU A 163 14.38 -4.06 0.33
C GLU A 163 14.70 -4.00 1.82
N THR A 164 15.47 -4.97 2.29
CA THR A 164 15.94 -5.05 3.68
C THR A 164 17.45 -4.86 3.72
N PHE A 165 17.90 -4.07 4.69
CA PHE A 165 19.30 -3.75 4.97
C PHE A 165 19.63 -4.20 6.39
N ASP A 166 20.65 -5.05 6.55
CA ASP A 166 21.15 -5.61 7.80
C ASP A 166 22.58 -5.15 8.08
#